data_8bee9d4a0624e29ce4423fc6d5f3bbcd
#
_entry.id   8bee9d4a0624e29ce4423fc6d5f3bbcd
#
_cell.length_a   1.000
_cell.length_b   1.000
_cell.length_c   1.000
_cell.angle_alpha   90.00
_cell.angle_beta   90.00
_cell.angle_gamma   90.00
#
_symmetry.space_group_name_H-M   'P 1'
#
loop_
_entity.id
_entity.type
_entity.pdbx_description
1 polymer ?
#
loop_
_entity_poly.entity_id
_entity_poly.type
_entity_poly.pdbx_seq_one_letter_code
_entity_poly.pdbx_strand_id
1 'polypeptide(L)'
;MTTFEIRWTESSFRKLQKLDSSSQKRIIERLDEAAVDPYSMSKKLTGVNLHSIRVGDYRIIVGIEKNKMIIFVIDRGHRSKIYRKLQ
;
A
#
# COMPACT_ATOMS: atom_id res chain seq x y z
N MET A 1 14.78 13.86 9.71
CA MET A 1 14.56 12.81 8.72
C MET A 1 13.37 13.14 7.84
N THR A 2 13.51 12.89 6.56
CA THR A 2 12.44 13.15 5.61
C THR A 2 11.46 11.99 5.59
N THR A 3 10.19 12.28 5.82
CA THR A 3 9.13 11.29 5.72
C THR A 3 8.54 11.34 4.32
N PHE A 4 8.31 10.18 3.73
CA PHE A 4 7.71 10.12 2.39
C PHE A 4 6.28 10.61 2.44
N GLU A 5 5.88 11.35 1.42
CA GLU A 5 4.51 11.83 1.31
C GLU A 5 3.60 10.69 0.86
N ILE A 6 2.52 10.46 1.59
CA ILE A 6 1.56 9.41 1.22
C ILE A 6 0.54 10.00 0.26
N ARG A 7 0.42 9.38 -0.91
CA ARG A 7 -0.55 9.77 -1.93
C ARG A 7 -1.47 8.62 -2.24
N TRP A 8 -2.75 8.89 -2.36
CA TRP A 8 -3.76 7.89 -2.68
C TRP A 8 -4.24 8.11 -4.10
N THR A 9 -4.39 7.01 -4.86
CA THR A 9 -5.13 7.11 -6.11
C THR A 9 -6.61 7.18 -5.75
N GLU A 10 -7.43 7.68 -6.68
CA GLU A 10 -8.85 7.79 -6.44
C GLU A 10 -9.47 6.43 -6.14
N SER A 11 -9.09 5.41 -6.90
CA SER A 11 -9.63 4.06 -6.71
C SER A 11 -9.22 3.45 -5.37
N SER A 12 -7.97 3.66 -4.94
CA SER A 12 -7.51 3.12 -3.66
C SER A 12 -8.19 3.84 -2.49
N PHE A 13 -8.40 5.14 -2.59
CA PHE A 13 -9.06 5.90 -1.55
C PHE A 13 -10.52 5.48 -1.39
N ARG A 14 -11.21 5.26 -2.50
CA ARG A 14 -12.57 4.74 -2.47
C ARG A 14 -12.65 3.37 -1.81
N LYS A 15 -11.68 2.52 -2.11
CA LYS A 15 -11.61 1.19 -1.50
C LYS A 15 -11.42 1.30 0.00
N LEU A 16 -10.53 2.20 0.43
CA LEU A 16 -10.30 2.43 1.85
C LEU A 16 -11.61 2.85 2.55
N GLN A 17 -12.35 3.76 1.95
CA GLN A 17 -13.58 4.26 2.54
C GLN A 17 -14.66 3.20 2.72
N LYS A 18 -14.60 2.13 1.94
CA LYS A 18 -15.57 1.03 2.03
C LYS A 18 -15.24 0.03 3.13
N LEU A 19 -14.06 0.13 3.72
CA LEU A 19 -13.66 -0.78 4.79
C LEU A 19 -14.25 -0.30 6.12
N ASP A 20 -14.33 -1.23 7.08
CA ASP A 20 -14.77 -0.86 8.41
C ASP A 20 -13.74 0.08 9.06
N SER A 21 -14.17 0.85 10.05
CA SER A 21 -13.33 1.88 10.67
C SER A 21 -12.07 1.30 11.31
N SER A 22 -12.18 0.13 11.88
CA SER A 22 -11.04 -0.54 12.52
C SER A 22 -9.97 -0.90 11.48
N SER A 23 -10.39 -1.42 10.32
CA SER A 23 -9.46 -1.74 9.23
C SER A 23 -8.85 -0.49 8.63
N GLN A 24 -9.64 0.56 8.42
CA GLN A 24 -9.14 1.84 7.93
C GLN A 24 -8.04 2.38 8.84
N LYS A 25 -8.30 2.39 10.14
CA LYS A 25 -7.34 2.90 11.12
C LYS A 25 -6.05 2.10 11.08
N ARG A 26 -6.14 0.79 11.04
CA ARG A 26 -4.98 -0.10 11.01
C ARG A 26 -4.12 0.14 9.77
N ILE A 27 -4.76 0.29 8.62
CA ILE A 27 -4.07 0.54 7.36
C ILE A 27 -3.37 1.90 7.40
N ILE A 28 -4.06 2.93 7.84
CA ILE A 28 -3.49 4.28 7.89
C ILE A 28 -2.30 4.32 8.84
N GLU A 29 -2.41 3.73 10.01
CA GLU A 29 -1.31 3.68 10.98
C GLU A 29 -0.09 2.96 10.39
N ARG A 30 -0.33 1.84 9.71
CA ARG A 30 0.77 1.08 9.11
C ARG A 30 1.46 1.86 8.00
N LEU A 31 0.68 2.57 7.19
CA LEU A 31 1.25 3.39 6.12
C LEU A 31 2.03 4.57 6.67
N ASP A 32 1.56 5.17 7.76
CA ASP A 32 2.30 6.25 8.41
C ASP A 32 3.65 5.75 8.93
N GLU A 33 3.68 4.57 9.51
CA GLU A 33 4.94 3.95 9.93
C GLU A 33 5.85 3.69 8.72
N ALA A 34 5.28 3.16 7.65
CA ALA A 34 6.04 2.83 6.45
C ALA A 34 6.57 4.07 5.75
N ALA A 35 5.92 5.23 5.92
CA ALA A 35 6.35 6.46 5.27
C ALA A 35 7.71 6.95 5.76
N VAL A 36 8.15 6.50 6.92
CA VAL A 36 9.47 6.83 7.45
C VAL A 36 10.56 6.11 6.65
N ASP A 37 10.34 4.86 6.33
CA ASP A 37 11.27 4.07 5.52
C ASP A 37 10.49 3.00 4.74
N PRO A 38 9.86 3.41 3.64
CA PRO A 38 8.98 2.49 2.90
C PRO A 38 9.71 1.29 2.30
N TYR A 39 10.99 1.43 1.97
CA TYR A 39 11.74 0.31 1.40
C TYR A 39 11.95 -0.82 2.40
N SER A 40 12.15 -0.50 3.67
CA SER A 40 12.37 -1.52 4.68
C SER A 40 11.06 -2.19 5.12
N MET A 41 9.94 -1.51 4.97
CA MET A 41 8.63 -2.01 5.42
C MET A 41 7.79 -2.60 4.31
N SER A 42 8.34 -2.70 3.12
CA SER A 42 7.64 -3.25 1.97
C SER A 42 8.47 -4.34 1.32
N LYS A 43 7.81 -5.12 0.49
CA LYS A 43 8.47 -6.15 -0.30
C LYS A 43 8.26 -5.82 -1.78
N LYS A 44 9.36 -5.75 -2.53
CA LYS A 44 9.27 -5.45 -3.95
C LYS A 44 8.65 -6.61 -4.71
N LEU A 45 7.73 -6.31 -5.61
CA LEU A 45 7.09 -7.31 -6.45
C LEU A 45 8.00 -7.66 -7.63
N THR A 46 7.98 -8.94 -8.02
CA THR A 46 8.78 -9.42 -9.13
C THR A 46 8.23 -8.91 -10.46
N GLY A 47 9.12 -8.36 -11.28
CA GLY A 47 8.77 -7.97 -12.64
C GLY A 47 8.08 -6.61 -12.79
N VAL A 48 7.82 -5.90 -11.69
CA VAL A 48 7.22 -4.57 -11.74
C VAL A 48 7.88 -3.68 -10.71
N ASN A 49 7.81 -2.38 -10.95
CA ASN A 49 8.41 -1.41 -10.02
C ASN A 49 7.38 -0.98 -8.97
N LEU A 50 6.85 -1.96 -8.26
CA LEU A 50 5.86 -1.76 -7.21
C LEU A 50 6.25 -2.57 -5.99
N HIS A 51 5.70 -2.18 -4.85
CA HIS A 51 5.97 -2.83 -3.57
C HIS A 51 4.67 -3.21 -2.89
N SER A 52 4.72 -4.20 -2.01
CA SER A 52 3.56 -4.56 -1.21
C SER A 52 3.85 -4.36 0.27
N ILE A 53 2.85 -3.86 0.99
CA ILE A 53 2.90 -3.70 2.43
C ILE A 53 1.76 -4.53 3.01
N ARG A 54 2.09 -5.41 3.94
CA ARG A 54 1.09 -6.26 4.56
C ARG A 54 0.51 -5.61 5.80
N VAL A 55 -0.81 -5.57 5.89
CA VAL A 55 -1.53 -5.02 7.05
C VAL A 55 -2.62 -6.02 7.41
N GLY A 56 -2.35 -6.89 8.39
CA GLY A 56 -3.30 -7.94 8.74
C GLY A 56 -3.60 -8.84 7.54
N ASP A 57 -4.86 -8.91 7.16
CA ASP A 57 -5.29 -9.69 6.00
C ASP A 57 -5.23 -8.92 4.70
N TYR A 58 -4.83 -7.65 4.77
CA TYR A 58 -4.79 -6.79 3.58
C TYR A 58 -3.39 -6.72 3.01
N ARG A 59 -3.33 -6.49 1.71
CA ARG A 59 -2.09 -6.18 1.00
C ARG A 59 -2.27 -4.86 0.31
N ILE A 60 -1.33 -3.96 0.58
CA ILE A 60 -1.37 -2.62 0.02
C ILE A 60 -0.27 -2.54 -1.03
N ILE A 61 -0.64 -2.27 -2.28
CA ILE A 61 0.34 -2.15 -3.36
C ILE A 61 0.66 -0.67 -3.56
N VAL A 62 1.93 -0.35 -3.45
CA VAL A 62 2.41 1.02 -3.49
C VAL A 62 3.53 1.20 -4.50
N GLY A 63 3.62 2.39 -5.06
CA GLY A 63 4.78 2.83 -5.81
C GLY A 63 5.59 3.77 -4.93
N ILE A 64 6.89 3.65 -4.95
CA ILE A 64 7.78 4.49 -4.13
C ILE A 64 8.71 5.24 -5.07
N GLU A 65 8.60 6.56 -5.09
CA GLU A 65 9.48 7.39 -5.92
C GLU A 65 9.55 8.83 -5.40
N LYS A 66 10.71 9.42 -5.50
CA LYS A 66 10.93 10.85 -5.22
C LYS A 66 10.28 11.34 -3.92
N ASN A 67 10.49 10.63 -2.85
CA ASN A 67 9.94 10.97 -1.52
C ASN A 67 8.41 10.85 -1.44
N LYS A 68 7.81 10.10 -2.36
CA LYS A 68 6.38 9.84 -2.36
C LYS A 68 6.11 8.36 -2.29
N MET A 69 5.10 7.99 -1.53
CA MET A 69 4.58 6.64 -1.47
C MET A 69 3.16 6.68 -2.00
N ILE A 70 2.96 6.14 -3.19
CA ILE A 70 1.67 6.21 -3.88
C ILE A 70 0.91 4.91 -3.69
N ILE A 71 -0.29 5.00 -3.17
CA ILE A 71 -1.12 3.83 -2.89
C ILE A 71 -1.97 3.53 -4.12
N PHE A 72 -1.73 2.41 -4.75
CA PHE A 72 -2.47 2.01 -5.95
C PHE A 72 -3.59 1.04 -5.66
N VAL A 73 -3.33 0.05 -4.80
CA VAL A 73 -4.30 -1.03 -4.57
C VAL A 73 -4.35 -1.39 -3.11
N ILE A 74 -5.55 -1.54 -2.59
CA ILE A 74 -5.80 -2.18 -1.31
C ILE A 74 -6.58 -3.45 -1.62
N ASP A 75 -6.04 -4.59 -1.25
CA ASP A 75 -6.74 -5.83 -1.53
C ASP A 75 -6.67 -6.76 -0.32
N ARG A 76 -7.73 -7.52 -0.17
CA ARG A 76 -7.82 -8.55 0.85
C ARG A 76 -7.72 -9.86 0.10
N GLY A 77 -6.83 -10.10 -0.60
CA GLY A 77 -6.93 -11.20 -1.45
C GLY A 77 -5.80 -12.17 -1.40
N HIS A 78 -5.97 -13.14 -2.21
CA HIS A 78 -4.95 -14.10 -2.47
C HIS A 78 -3.86 -13.43 -3.31
N ARG A 79 -2.62 -13.73 -2.99
CA ARG A 79 -1.46 -13.17 -3.68
C ARG A 79 -1.57 -13.23 -5.20
N SER A 80 -2.05 -14.36 -5.70
CA SER A 80 -2.12 -14.57 -7.14
C SER A 80 -3.04 -13.59 -7.85
N LYS A 81 -4.14 -13.22 -7.23
CA LYS A 81 -5.09 -12.27 -7.83
C LYS A 81 -4.51 -10.87 -7.94
N ILE A 82 -3.80 -10.44 -6.90
CA ILE A 82 -3.17 -9.12 -6.90
C ILE A 82 -2.11 -9.04 -8.00
N TYR A 83 -1.26 -10.04 -8.07
CA TYR A 83 -0.19 -10.07 -9.05
C TYR A 83 -0.71 -10.13 -10.48
N ARG A 84 -1.81 -10.84 -10.72
CA ARG A 84 -2.41 -10.90 -12.05
C ARG A 84 -2.91 -9.55 -12.51
N LYS A 85 -3.50 -8.75 -11.63
CA LYS A 85 -4.00 -7.43 -11.97
C LYS A 85 -2.87 -6.47 -12.37
N LEU A 86 -1.67 -6.71 -11.87
CA LEU A 86 -0.54 -5.82 -12.09
C LEU A 86 0.37 -6.26 -13.23
N GLN A 87 0.14 -7.42 -13.78
CA GLN A 87 0.90 -7.93 -14.92
C GLN A 87 0.19 -7.58 -16.27
#